data_4342b75dc0ee24ffd64a852cd58aa391
#
_entry.id   4342b75dc0ee24ffd64a852cd58aa391
#
_cell.length_a   1.000
_cell.length_b   1.000
_cell.length_c   1.000
_cell.angle_alpha   90.00
_cell.angle_beta   90.00
_cell.angle_gamma   90.00
#
_symmetry.space_group_name_H-M   'P 1'
#
loop_
_entity.id
_entity.type
_entity.pdbx_description
1 polymer ?
#
loop_
_entity_poly.entity_id
_entity_poly.type
_entity_poly.pdbx_seq_one_letter_code
_entity_poly.pdbx_strand_id
1 'polypeptide(L)' 'MHPLIAGIDLGTTALKLAVFTTEGKMLESVTLEYKLFTPQSYFVESDPAIYMNAIEKGFRQLKSRGLNLKEIA' A
#
# COMPACT_ATOMS: atom_id res chain seq x y z
N MET A 1 2.37 2.32 -23.82
CA MET A 1 2.71 2.28 -22.56
C MET A 1 2.14 3.38 -21.76
N HIS A 2 1.43 3.11 -20.77
CA HIS A 2 0.81 4.12 -20.01
C HIS A 2 1.20 3.95 -18.60
N PRO A 3 1.95 4.83 -18.08
CA PRO A 3 2.37 4.69 -16.72
C PRO A 3 1.18 4.70 -15.78
N LEU A 4 1.31 3.96 -14.75
CA LEU A 4 0.33 3.92 -13.69
C LEU A 4 0.89 4.69 -12.50
N ILE A 5 0.01 5.17 -11.67
CA ILE A 5 0.41 5.91 -10.49
C ILE A 5 -0.11 5.15 -9.28
N ALA A 6 0.76 4.92 -8.32
CA ALA A 6 0.36 4.27 -7.10
C ALA A 6 0.25 5.28 -5.98
N GLY A 7 -0.82 5.24 -5.24
CA GLY A 7 -1.01 6.09 -4.08
C GLY A 7 -1.02 5.24 -2.83
N ILE A 8 -0.37 5.68 -1.78
CA ILE A 8 -0.30 4.95 -0.54
C ILE A 8 -0.85 5.82 0.56
N ASP A 9 -1.85 5.29 1.25
CA ASP A 9 -2.43 6.01 2.37
C ASP A 9 -2.09 5.23 3.62
N LEU A 10 -1.28 5.80 4.51
CA LEU A 10 -0.87 5.13 5.70
C LEU A 10 -1.73 5.56 6.86
N GLY A 11 -2.48 4.65 7.39
CA GLY A 11 -3.26 4.93 8.58
C GLY A 11 -2.66 4.30 9.80
N THR A 12 -3.33 4.40 10.93
CA THR A 12 -2.80 3.87 12.17
C THR A 12 -2.98 2.37 12.26
N THR A 13 -3.96 1.81 11.59
CA THR A 13 -4.19 0.37 11.68
C THR A 13 -4.17 -0.31 10.34
N ALA A 14 -4.07 0.43 9.27
CA ALA A 14 -4.11 -0.16 7.94
C ALA A 14 -3.45 0.74 6.92
N LEU A 15 -3.00 0.14 5.85
CA LEU A 15 -2.42 0.84 4.74
C LEU A 15 -3.29 0.58 3.54
N LYS A 16 -3.60 1.59 2.77
CA LYS A 16 -4.34 1.40 1.53
C LYS A 16 -3.43 1.73 0.38
N LEU A 17 -3.35 0.82 -0.57
CA LEU A 17 -2.53 1.00 -1.75
C LEU A 17 -3.47 1.01 -2.95
N ALA A 18 -3.48 2.06 -3.71
CA ALA A 18 -4.36 2.19 -4.86
C ALA A 18 -3.57 2.54 -6.08
N VAL A 19 -3.99 2.05 -7.23
CA VAL A 19 -3.30 2.29 -8.48
C VAL A 19 -4.26 2.96 -9.43
N PHE A 20 -3.81 4.03 -10.07
CA PHE A 20 -4.62 4.84 -10.94
C PHE A 20 -3.98 4.99 -12.30
N THR A 21 -4.79 5.28 -13.28
CA THR A 21 -4.24 5.70 -14.57
C THR A 21 -3.80 7.15 -14.45
N THR A 22 -3.08 7.64 -15.44
CA THR A 22 -2.66 9.03 -15.42
C THR A 22 -3.84 9.97 -15.58
N GLU A 23 -5.00 9.45 -15.95
CA GLU A 23 -6.19 10.27 -16.03
C GLU A 23 -6.96 10.28 -14.72
N GLY A 24 -6.47 9.62 -13.72
CA GLY A 24 -7.12 9.64 -12.42
C GLY A 24 -8.11 8.52 -12.18
N LYS A 25 -8.18 7.54 -13.07
CA LYS A 25 -9.13 6.47 -12.88
C LYS A 25 -8.51 5.39 -12.03
N MET A 26 -9.17 4.99 -10.96
CA MET A 26 -8.64 3.94 -10.10
C MET A 26 -8.85 2.59 -10.76
N LEU A 27 -7.77 1.82 -10.85
CA LEU A 27 -7.83 0.51 -11.43
C LEU A 27 -7.94 -0.58 -10.39
N GLU A 28 -7.22 -0.46 -9.30
CA GLU A 28 -7.22 -1.46 -8.26
C GLU A 28 -6.85 -0.85 -6.94
N SER A 29 -7.29 -1.46 -5.86
CA SER A 29 -6.82 -1.03 -4.55
C SER A 29 -6.77 -2.23 -3.62
N VAL A 30 -5.87 -2.22 -2.68
CA VAL A 30 -5.79 -3.25 -1.65
C VAL A 30 -5.63 -2.56 -0.32
N THR A 31 -6.18 -3.14 0.71
CA THR A 31 -6.04 -2.64 2.06
C THR A 31 -5.37 -3.72 2.90
N LEU A 32 -4.30 -3.33 3.60
CA LEU A 32 -3.58 -4.26 4.42
C LEU A 32 -3.63 -3.79 5.84
N GLU A 33 -4.13 -4.61 6.73
CA GLU A 33 -4.20 -4.25 8.13
C GLU A 33 -2.93 -4.66 8.83
N TYR A 34 -2.48 -3.89 9.76
CA TYR A 34 -1.35 -4.28 10.56
C TYR A 34 -1.62 -3.93 12.01
N LYS A 35 -1.02 -4.68 12.89
CA LYS A 35 -1.26 -4.43 14.24
C LYS A 35 -0.14 -3.67 14.81
N LEU A 36 -0.44 -2.49 15.29
CA LEU A 36 0.50 -1.81 16.02
C LEU A 36 0.25 -2.22 17.41
N PHE A 37 1.17 -2.71 18.13
CA PHE A 37 0.92 -3.20 19.29
C PHE A 37 1.08 -2.55 20.33
N THR A 38 0.82 -2.69 21.18
CA THR A 38 0.89 -2.48 22.42
C THR A 38 0.27 -1.29 22.84
N PRO A 39 -0.39 -1.29 23.77
CA PRO A 39 -1.11 -0.20 24.22
C PRO A 39 -0.25 0.89 24.66
N GLN A 40 0.92 0.61 24.98
CA GLN A 40 1.70 1.64 25.37
C GLN A 40 2.25 2.28 24.31
N SER A 41 1.90 1.94 23.23
CA SER A 41 2.57 2.37 22.16
C SER A 41 2.19 3.67 21.76
N TYR A 42 1.59 4.45 22.52
CA TYR A 42 1.39 5.73 22.00
C TYR A 42 2.70 6.37 22.02
N PHE A 43 3.65 5.78 22.35
CA PHE A 43 4.85 6.23 22.22
C PHE A 43 5.37 5.95 21.04
N VAL A 44 4.99 5.37 20.39
CA VAL A 44 5.21 5.03 19.30
C VAL A 44 6.25 5.18 18.55
N GLU A 45 6.90 4.41 18.48
CA GLU A 45 7.77 4.16 17.72
C GLU A 45 7.31 3.33 16.73
N SER A 46 6.91 3.72 15.66
CA SER A 46 6.50 2.88 14.62
C SER A 46 7.68 2.26 14.04
N ASP A 47 7.76 0.99 13.98
CA ASP A 47 8.81 0.27 13.33
C ASP A 47 8.61 0.38 11.83
N PRO A 48 9.49 1.01 11.09
CA PRO A 48 9.32 1.14 9.66
C PRO A 48 9.17 -0.18 8.93
N ALA A 49 9.68 -1.26 9.49
CA ALA A 49 9.55 -2.57 8.85
C ALA A 49 8.09 -3.00 8.75
N ILE A 50 7.23 -2.56 9.65
CA ILE A 50 5.82 -2.92 9.59
C ILE A 50 5.20 -2.33 8.33
N TYR A 51 5.52 -1.06 8.03
CA TYR A 51 4.96 -0.41 6.89
C TYR A 51 5.56 -0.94 5.59
N MET A 52 6.86 -1.20 5.60
CA MET A 52 7.52 -1.71 4.40
C MET A 52 7.00 -3.10 4.06
N ASN A 53 6.75 -3.94 5.06
CA ASN A 53 6.21 -5.26 4.81
C ASN A 53 4.80 -5.18 4.26
N ALA A 54 4.01 -4.24 4.76
CA ALA A 54 2.65 -4.08 4.28
C ALA A 54 2.65 -3.59 2.83
N ILE A 55 3.54 -2.66 2.50
CA ILE A 55 3.64 -2.16 1.15
C ILE A 55 4.03 -3.29 0.21
N GLU A 56 4.99 -4.11 0.61
CA GLU A 56 5.41 -5.21 -0.23
C GLU A 56 4.30 -6.20 -0.45
N LYS A 57 3.54 -6.53 0.59
CA LYS A 57 2.42 -7.41 0.43
C LYS A 57 1.38 -6.81 -0.49
N GLY A 58 1.16 -5.51 -0.39
CA GLY A 58 0.20 -4.83 -1.23
C GLY A 58 0.56 -4.93 -2.69
N PHE A 59 1.83 -4.71 -3.01
CA PHE A 59 2.26 -4.83 -4.39
C PHE A 59 2.17 -6.26 -4.88
N ARG A 60 2.43 -7.24 -4.02
CA ARG A 60 2.28 -8.63 -4.43
C ARG A 60 0.83 -8.94 -4.74
N GLN A 61 -0.11 -8.41 -3.96
CA GLN A 61 -1.51 -8.64 -4.22
C GLN A 61 -1.94 -7.98 -5.51
N LEU A 62 -1.44 -6.79 -5.80
CA LEU A 62 -1.76 -6.13 -7.04
C LEU A 62 -1.23 -6.92 -8.23
N LYS A 63 -0.02 -7.46 -8.10
CA LYS A 63 0.54 -8.26 -9.17
C LYS A 63 -0.30 -9.50 -9.38
N SER A 64 -0.78 -10.13 -8.32
CA SER A 64 -1.58 -11.34 -8.46
C SER A 64 -2.93 -11.04 -9.09
N ARG A 65 -3.37 -9.78 -9.09
CA ARG A 65 -4.60 -9.41 -9.74
C ARG A 65 -4.37 -8.95 -11.18
N GLY A 66 -3.18 -9.12 -11.67
CA GLY A 66 -2.90 -8.86 -13.08
C GLY A 66 -2.26 -7.52 -13.39
N LEU A 67 -1.97 -6.71 -12.39
CA LEU A 67 -1.34 -5.45 -12.68
C LEU A 67 0.11 -5.61 -12.99
N ASN A 68 0.57 -4.89 -13.99
CA ASN A 68 1.96 -4.91 -14.35
C ASN A 68 2.68 -3.84 -13.55
N LEU A 69 3.39 -4.26 -12.51
CA LEU A 69 4.03 -3.31 -11.61
C LEU A 69 5.11 -2.50 -12.29
N LYS A 70 5.60 -2.95 -13.43
CA LYS A 70 6.62 -2.18 -14.12
C LYS A 70 6.05 -0.93 -14.73
N GLU A 71 4.73 -0.83 -14.83
CA GLU A 71 4.13 0.37 -15.38
C GLU A 71 3.86 1.42 -14.31
N ILE A 72 4.14 1.15 -13.07
CA ILE A 72 3.95 2.12 -12.01
C ILE A 72 5.13 3.05 -11.99
N ALA A 73 4.83 4.32 -12.10
CA ALA A 73 5.87 5.33 -12.16
C ALA A 73 6.45 5.61 -10.78
#